data_8487008b6703fbfeb930951ae50fcd41
#
_entry.id   8487008b6703fbfeb930951ae50fcd41
#
_cell.length_a   1.000
_cell.length_b   1.000
_cell.length_c   1.000
_cell.angle_alpha   90.00
_cell.angle_beta   90.00
_cell.angle_gamma   90.00
#
_symmetry.space_group_name_H-M   'P 1'
#
loop_
_entity.id
_entity.type
_entity.pdbx_description
1 polymer ?
#
loop_
_entity_poly.entity_id
_entity_poly.type
_entity_poly.pdbx_seq_one_letter_code
_entity_poly.pdbx_strand_id
1 'polypeptide(L)'
;MSFSPPNLPNTSPRFLGGLITMAVVMISLWFMGCKPESYYTDNNSLVFSKDTVWFDTVFTRKPGSTYPISVTKIISIKNNEKLPVKANFSLAGGAQSQFRVSIDGESGTQLQNIEIDAKDSVFIFVQCKLEPNNTTLPVIVLDSLIADVNGKKRNTKLAAFGWDANYYHDTIFDQNITWTDNGKPYVIVGYLGLTQGSTLNINAGVKVFASARSSIYVGGTLNIKGTASQRVSIRGDKPVWETQFLPNQWGGIHFLIGSTNNTIQYADITNATIGVRVDSLPVNGNNNLVLSNTKIQYCGQACLLGITAHIKATNCLFADAGSYSFLGLLGGDYAFNHCTFAEYSGISARTDGHFAATNTLRNSNGQLLKHEPLRCVMNNSIVYGYNKEELELDQTNLSPFVFDLENNLIKSQNPNGVLTKPNTLNKDPKFVDTDRGNYQLDTLSAGYKKAAIFGSPVVDDLLGVTRKSQPDLGCYEKLP
;
A
#
# COMPACT_ATOMS: atom_id res chain seq x y z
N MET A 1 31.75 -72.30 58.96
CA MET A 1 32.37 -72.42 57.62
C MET A 1 32.05 -71.09 56.92
N SER A 2 33.05 -70.18 56.89
CA SER A 2 32.93 -68.87 56.26
C SER A 2 33.53 -68.92 54.85
N PHE A 3 32.80 -68.57 53.83
CA PHE A 3 33.33 -68.46 52.46
C PHE A 3 33.58 -66.91 52.21
N SER A 4 34.86 -66.62 51.91
CA SER A 4 35.29 -65.34 51.43
C SER A 4 35.17 -65.29 49.90
N PRO A 5 34.72 -64.21 49.27
CA PRO A 5 34.71 -64.07 47.81
C PRO A 5 36.09 -63.65 47.29
N PRO A 6 36.44 -63.99 46.00
CA PRO A 6 37.70 -63.69 45.41
C PRO A 6 37.84 -62.24 44.99
N ASN A 7 39.07 -61.72 45.14
CA ASN A 7 39.49 -60.37 44.70
C ASN A 7 39.49 -60.28 43.18
N LEU A 8 38.77 -59.31 42.65
CA LEU A 8 38.89 -58.79 41.29
C LEU A 8 40.02 -57.77 41.17
N PRO A 9 40.78 -57.72 40.10
CA PRO A 9 41.90 -56.83 39.98
C PRO A 9 41.36 -55.38 39.66
N ASN A 10 41.89 -54.42 40.38
CA ASN A 10 41.66 -52.98 40.28
C ASN A 10 42.25 -52.45 38.97
N THR A 11 41.45 -52.28 37.92
CA THR A 11 41.87 -51.55 36.71
C THR A 11 41.71 -50.04 36.94
N SER A 12 42.84 -49.35 37.02
CA SER A 12 42.93 -47.93 37.30
C SER A 12 42.22 -47.11 36.19
N PRO A 13 41.47 -46.05 36.55
CA PRO A 13 40.70 -45.23 35.55
C PRO A 13 41.57 -44.31 34.72
N ARG A 14 42.89 -44.47 34.71
CA ARG A 14 43.86 -43.59 34.00
C ARG A 14 43.97 -43.87 32.49
N PHE A 15 43.57 -45.05 32.00
CA PHE A 15 43.65 -45.37 30.57
C PHE A 15 42.46 -44.82 29.76
N LEU A 16 41.29 -44.71 30.36
CA LEU A 16 40.08 -44.23 29.65
C LEU A 16 40.13 -42.69 29.46
N GLY A 17 40.69 -41.95 30.41
CA GLY A 17 40.84 -40.50 30.31
C GLY A 17 41.80 -40.04 29.23
N GLY A 18 42.85 -40.80 28.97
CA GLY A 18 43.84 -40.52 27.90
C GLY A 18 43.26 -40.69 26.48
N LEU A 19 42.42 -41.68 26.27
CA LEU A 19 41.74 -41.92 24.98
C LEU A 19 40.68 -40.86 24.65
N ILE A 20 39.94 -40.40 25.65
CA ILE A 20 38.92 -39.34 25.47
C ILE A 20 39.56 -37.99 25.18
N THR A 21 40.66 -37.62 25.92
CA THR A 21 41.40 -36.41 25.64
C THR A 21 42.07 -36.42 24.27
N MET A 22 42.60 -37.57 23.83
CA MET A 22 43.21 -37.68 22.50
C MET A 22 42.15 -37.64 21.37
N ALA A 23 40.94 -38.17 21.58
CA ALA A 23 39.82 -38.05 20.65
C ALA A 23 39.31 -36.63 20.55
N VAL A 24 39.20 -35.88 21.68
CA VAL A 24 38.77 -34.47 21.69
C VAL A 24 39.81 -33.57 21.01
N VAL A 25 41.12 -33.85 21.21
CA VAL A 25 42.18 -33.10 20.52
C VAL A 25 42.23 -33.43 19.02
N MET A 26 41.97 -34.67 18.60
CA MET A 26 41.87 -34.99 17.19
C MET A 26 40.60 -34.38 16.52
N ILE A 27 39.50 -34.31 17.22
CA ILE A 27 38.27 -33.65 16.72
C ILE A 27 38.49 -32.14 16.66
N SER A 28 39.16 -31.51 17.62
CA SER A 28 39.46 -30.07 17.57
C SER A 28 40.47 -29.68 16.47
N LEU A 29 41.36 -30.58 16.07
CA LEU A 29 42.26 -30.39 14.93
C LEU A 29 41.55 -30.51 13.55
N TRP A 30 40.41 -31.20 13.48
CA TRP A 30 39.58 -31.27 12.26
C TRP A 30 38.75 -29.98 12.05
N PHE A 31 38.50 -29.19 13.09
CA PHE A 31 37.82 -27.90 12.97
C PHE A 31 38.76 -26.69 12.74
N MET A 32 40.06 -26.87 12.71
CA MET A 32 40.99 -25.88 12.17
C MET A 32 40.91 -25.98 10.62
N GLY A 33 39.82 -25.47 10.04
CA GLY A 33 39.70 -25.27 8.61
C GLY A 33 40.89 -24.40 8.15
N CYS A 34 41.82 -24.98 7.37
CA CYS A 34 42.83 -24.18 6.70
C CYS A 34 42.18 -23.09 5.88
N LYS A 35 42.40 -21.83 6.25
CA LYS A 35 42.13 -20.74 5.31
C LYS A 35 42.97 -21.00 4.06
N PRO A 36 42.39 -20.89 2.87
CA PRO A 36 43.12 -21.11 1.65
C PRO A 36 44.32 -20.16 1.57
N GLU A 37 45.50 -20.68 1.34
CA GLU A 37 46.71 -19.89 1.19
C GLU A 37 46.75 -19.08 -0.12
N SER A 38 45.87 -19.37 -1.06
CA SER A 38 45.83 -18.72 -2.39
C SER A 38 44.46 -18.16 -2.71
N TYR A 39 44.47 -16.90 -3.18
CA TYR A 39 43.28 -16.20 -3.69
C TYR A 39 43.34 -16.07 -5.22
N TYR A 40 42.17 -16.08 -5.85
CA TYR A 40 42.08 -15.74 -7.27
C TYR A 40 42.33 -14.25 -7.46
N THR A 41 43.20 -13.90 -8.39
CA THR A 41 43.71 -12.53 -8.55
C THR A 41 43.06 -11.73 -9.67
N ASP A 42 42.06 -12.29 -10.34
CA ASP A 42 41.31 -11.63 -11.41
C ASP A 42 39.85 -11.45 -11.02
N ASN A 43 39.19 -10.41 -11.52
CA ASN A 43 37.78 -10.15 -11.31
C ASN A 43 36.86 -10.63 -12.44
N ASN A 44 37.39 -11.29 -13.48
CA ASN A 44 36.61 -11.69 -14.66
C ASN A 44 35.43 -12.62 -14.32
N SER A 45 35.50 -13.28 -13.20
CA SER A 45 34.49 -14.19 -12.68
C SER A 45 33.53 -13.56 -11.70
N LEU A 46 33.77 -12.34 -11.22
CA LEU A 46 32.84 -11.61 -10.36
C LEU A 46 31.68 -11.07 -11.18
N VAL A 47 30.46 -11.47 -10.79
CA VAL A 47 29.23 -11.07 -11.48
C VAL A 47 28.25 -10.48 -10.48
N PHE A 48 27.90 -9.21 -10.67
CA PHE A 48 26.79 -8.59 -9.95
C PHE A 48 25.45 -9.17 -10.42
N SER A 49 24.54 -9.39 -9.50
CA SER A 49 23.18 -9.90 -9.80
C SER A 49 22.31 -8.89 -10.58
N LYS A 50 22.72 -7.62 -10.61
CA LYS A 50 22.04 -6.54 -11.37
C LYS A 50 23.07 -5.60 -11.98
N ASP A 51 22.87 -5.18 -13.22
CA ASP A 51 23.67 -4.16 -13.87
C ASP A 51 23.37 -2.75 -13.37
N THR A 52 22.14 -2.54 -12.90
CA THR A 52 21.70 -1.26 -12.32
C THR A 52 20.76 -1.54 -11.13
N VAL A 53 21.03 -0.86 -10.02
CA VAL A 53 20.18 -0.84 -8.84
C VAL A 53 19.34 0.44 -8.88
N TRP A 54 18.07 0.29 -9.17
CA TRP A 54 17.12 1.39 -9.22
C TRP A 54 16.47 1.62 -7.88
N PHE A 55 16.55 2.85 -7.39
CA PHE A 55 15.68 3.38 -6.34
C PHE A 55 14.63 4.25 -7.03
N ASP A 56 13.37 4.01 -6.73
CA ASP A 56 12.28 4.88 -7.14
C ASP A 56 12.40 6.24 -6.43
N THR A 57 11.34 6.96 -6.27
CA THR A 57 11.35 8.23 -5.56
C THR A 57 11.87 8.06 -4.15
N VAL A 58 13.01 8.66 -3.88
CA VAL A 58 13.62 8.77 -2.55
C VAL A 58 13.44 10.20 -2.10
N PHE A 59 12.70 10.39 -1.02
CA PHE A 59 12.54 11.72 -0.44
C PHE A 59 13.81 12.13 0.28
N THR A 60 14.20 13.40 0.15
CA THR A 60 15.35 13.95 0.87
C THR A 60 15.11 13.91 2.38
N ARG A 61 16.17 13.82 3.15
CA ARG A 61 16.07 13.77 4.61
C ARG A 61 15.56 15.10 5.17
N LYS A 62 14.60 15.04 6.12
CA LYS A 62 14.23 16.22 6.90
C LYS A 62 15.49 16.71 7.68
N PRO A 63 15.88 17.97 7.58
CA PRO A 63 16.99 18.51 8.37
C PRO A 63 16.81 18.21 9.87
N GLY A 64 17.86 17.69 10.52
CA GLY A 64 17.81 17.31 11.93
C GLY A 64 17.17 15.98 12.27
N SER A 65 16.63 15.24 11.29
CA SER A 65 16.03 13.91 11.50
C SER A 65 17.10 12.81 11.44
N THR A 66 16.99 11.84 12.34
CA THR A 66 17.79 10.60 12.31
C THR A 66 17.15 9.49 11.49
N TYR A 67 15.91 9.66 11.05
CA TYR A 67 15.17 8.62 10.30
C TYR A 67 15.67 8.56 8.84
N PRO A 68 16.22 7.41 8.41
CA PRO A 68 16.51 7.19 7.01
C PRO A 68 15.20 6.99 6.26
N ILE A 69 14.99 7.72 5.17
CA ILE A 69 13.78 7.62 4.33
C ILE A 69 14.05 6.76 3.10
N SER A 70 15.17 6.04 3.07
CA SER A 70 15.49 5.20 1.93
C SER A 70 15.09 3.75 2.14
N VAL A 71 14.62 3.14 1.08
CA VAL A 71 14.46 1.70 0.99
C VAL A 71 15.85 1.08 0.83
N THR A 72 16.15 0.01 1.57
CA THR A 72 17.34 -0.80 1.33
C THR A 72 17.08 -1.74 0.15
N LYS A 73 17.92 -1.67 -0.87
CA LYS A 73 17.92 -2.64 -1.98
C LYS A 73 19.00 -3.67 -1.72
N ILE A 74 18.67 -4.92 -2.03
CA ILE A 74 19.59 -6.05 -1.85
C ILE A 74 19.99 -6.54 -3.23
N ILE A 75 21.31 -6.64 -3.44
CA ILE A 75 21.92 -7.31 -4.58
C ILE A 75 22.96 -8.30 -4.09
N SER A 76 23.49 -9.13 -4.96
CA SER A 76 24.60 -10.00 -4.66
C SER A 76 25.72 -9.85 -5.70
N ILE A 77 26.91 -10.21 -5.28
CA ILE A 77 28.03 -10.42 -6.20
C ILE A 77 28.53 -11.85 -6.01
N LYS A 78 28.66 -12.57 -7.12
CA LYS A 78 29.03 -13.98 -7.15
C LYS A 78 30.44 -14.17 -7.65
N ASN A 79 31.20 -15.00 -6.95
CA ASN A 79 32.48 -15.52 -7.39
C ASN A 79 32.26 -16.84 -8.17
N ASN A 80 32.54 -16.84 -9.45
CA ASN A 80 32.42 -18.05 -10.29
C ASN A 80 33.70 -18.88 -10.37
N GLU A 81 34.76 -18.52 -9.59
CA GLU A 81 36.02 -19.23 -9.58
C GLU A 81 36.07 -20.40 -8.56
N LYS A 82 37.08 -21.24 -8.69
CA LYS A 82 37.33 -22.37 -7.77
C LYS A 82 38.17 -21.97 -6.55
N LEU A 83 38.64 -20.74 -6.49
CA LEU A 83 39.39 -20.15 -5.38
C LEU A 83 38.63 -18.94 -4.83
N PRO A 84 38.77 -18.63 -3.55
CA PRO A 84 38.19 -17.41 -2.98
C PRO A 84 38.83 -16.15 -3.60
N VAL A 85 38.08 -15.07 -3.60
CA VAL A 85 38.50 -13.74 -4.09
C VAL A 85 38.45 -12.74 -2.94
N LYS A 86 39.49 -11.92 -2.77
CA LYS A 86 39.46 -10.72 -1.94
C LYS A 86 39.23 -9.51 -2.82
N ALA A 87 38.11 -8.81 -2.61
CA ALA A 87 37.74 -7.65 -3.36
C ALA A 87 37.62 -6.40 -2.46
N ASN A 88 38.01 -5.25 -2.99
CA ASN A 88 37.76 -3.96 -2.39
C ASN A 88 36.53 -3.35 -3.05
N PHE A 89 35.61 -2.83 -2.25
CA PHE A 89 34.41 -2.18 -2.75
C PHE A 89 34.46 -0.69 -2.51
N SER A 90 34.06 0.09 -3.49
CA SER A 90 33.99 1.55 -3.35
C SER A 90 32.82 2.13 -4.14
N LEU A 91 32.23 3.20 -3.63
CA LEU A 91 31.32 4.04 -4.38
C LEU A 91 32.11 5.03 -5.23
N ALA A 92 31.76 5.21 -6.50
CA ALA A 92 32.50 6.10 -7.41
C ALA A 92 32.51 7.56 -6.92
N GLY A 93 31.39 8.02 -6.32
CA GLY A 93 31.31 9.35 -5.69
C GLY A 93 32.08 9.49 -4.37
N GLY A 94 32.70 8.41 -3.87
CA GLY A 94 33.49 8.42 -2.63
C GLY A 94 32.72 8.95 -1.43
N ALA A 95 33.34 9.86 -0.66
CA ALA A 95 32.71 10.47 0.52
C ALA A 95 31.47 11.33 0.18
N GLN A 96 31.38 11.85 -1.04
CA GLN A 96 30.25 12.68 -1.52
C GLN A 96 29.08 11.85 -2.04
N SER A 97 29.21 10.51 -2.11
CA SER A 97 28.14 9.64 -2.57
C SER A 97 26.89 9.80 -1.72
N GLN A 98 25.75 9.89 -2.36
CA GLN A 98 24.44 9.85 -1.71
C GLN A 98 24.00 8.41 -1.36
N PHE A 99 24.83 7.41 -1.72
CA PHE A 99 24.58 6.01 -1.42
C PHE A 99 25.48 5.54 -0.27
N ARG A 100 25.04 4.47 0.38
CA ARG A 100 25.81 3.73 1.38
C ARG A 100 25.65 2.24 1.10
N VAL A 101 26.72 1.50 1.29
CA VAL A 101 26.70 0.04 1.10
C VAL A 101 27.10 -0.65 2.39
N SER A 102 26.50 -1.83 2.62
CA SER A 102 26.91 -2.74 3.68
C SER A 102 27.12 -4.12 3.08
N ILE A 103 28.29 -4.71 3.37
CA ILE A 103 28.69 -6.02 2.87
C ILE A 103 29.32 -6.74 4.06
N ASP A 104 28.91 -7.96 4.35
CA ASP A 104 29.46 -8.81 5.42
C ASP A 104 29.57 -8.09 6.79
N GLY A 105 28.53 -7.30 7.13
CA GLY A 105 28.48 -6.55 8.40
C GLY A 105 29.26 -5.23 8.41
N GLU A 106 30.12 -4.96 7.44
CA GLU A 106 30.81 -3.69 7.29
C GLU A 106 29.97 -2.70 6.47
N SER A 107 29.98 -1.42 6.83
CA SER A 107 29.21 -0.37 6.16
C SER A 107 30.05 0.85 5.86
N GLY A 108 29.90 1.41 4.66
CA GLY A 108 30.63 2.60 4.27
C GLY A 108 30.50 2.97 2.80
N THR A 109 31.39 3.87 2.38
CA THR A 109 31.60 4.23 0.97
C THR A 109 32.82 3.53 0.38
N GLN A 110 33.64 2.92 1.23
CA GLN A 110 34.82 2.11 0.88
C GLN A 110 34.91 0.97 1.87
N LEU A 111 35.01 -0.26 1.39
CA LEU A 111 35.15 -1.49 2.16
C LEU A 111 36.34 -2.26 1.60
N GLN A 112 37.21 -2.76 2.47
CA GLN A 112 38.48 -3.36 2.06
C GLN A 112 38.51 -4.86 2.38
N ASN A 113 39.15 -5.63 1.51
CA ASN A 113 39.46 -7.04 1.75
C ASN A 113 38.23 -7.94 2.03
N ILE A 114 37.09 -7.61 1.43
CA ILE A 114 35.90 -8.47 1.53
C ILE A 114 36.19 -9.79 0.81
N GLU A 115 36.08 -10.89 1.54
CA GLU A 115 36.34 -12.22 1.04
C GLU A 115 35.03 -12.83 0.46
N ILE A 116 35.14 -13.40 -0.74
CA ILE A 116 34.05 -14.09 -1.42
C ILE A 116 34.53 -15.50 -1.71
N ASP A 117 33.96 -16.48 -1.04
CA ASP A 117 34.37 -17.86 -1.16
C ASP A 117 34.22 -18.42 -2.57
N ALA A 118 34.93 -19.51 -2.86
CA ALA A 118 34.88 -20.19 -4.15
C ALA A 118 33.45 -20.63 -4.48
N LYS A 119 32.95 -20.25 -5.66
CA LYS A 119 31.59 -20.59 -6.14
C LYS A 119 30.44 -20.01 -5.31
N ASP A 120 30.72 -19.10 -4.38
CA ASP A 120 29.74 -18.47 -3.48
C ASP A 120 29.43 -17.03 -3.84
N SER A 121 28.53 -16.41 -3.09
CA SER A 121 28.03 -15.05 -3.28
C SER A 121 27.94 -14.30 -1.95
N VAL A 122 28.27 -13.03 -1.93
CA VAL A 122 27.98 -12.14 -0.81
C VAL A 122 26.83 -11.20 -1.16
N PHE A 123 25.99 -10.92 -0.14
CA PHE A 123 24.91 -9.96 -0.28
C PHE A 123 25.41 -8.55 -0.01
N ILE A 124 24.93 -7.63 -0.81
CA ILE A 124 25.23 -6.21 -0.74
C ILE A 124 23.94 -5.46 -0.46
N PHE A 125 23.87 -4.79 0.68
CA PHE A 125 22.77 -3.91 1.03
C PHE A 125 23.11 -2.50 0.59
N VAL A 126 22.31 -1.93 -0.31
CA VAL A 126 22.50 -0.58 -0.82
C VAL A 126 21.38 0.31 -0.28
N GLN A 127 21.76 1.43 0.33
CA GLN A 127 20.85 2.47 0.80
C GLN A 127 21.12 3.77 0.07
N CYS A 128 20.09 4.53 -0.25
CA CYS A 128 20.17 5.87 -0.80
C CYS A 128 19.79 6.87 0.29
N LYS A 129 20.66 7.85 0.58
CA LYS A 129 20.46 8.88 1.60
C LYS A 129 20.65 10.25 0.96
N LEU A 130 19.54 10.90 0.65
CA LEU A 130 19.56 12.19 -0.03
C LEU A 130 19.49 13.34 0.97
N GLU A 131 20.37 14.31 0.80
CA GLU A 131 20.27 15.58 1.50
C GLU A 131 19.39 16.57 0.70
N PRO A 132 18.65 17.48 1.37
CA PRO A 132 17.84 18.49 0.68
C PRO A 132 18.70 19.34 -0.25
N ASN A 133 18.18 19.57 -1.45
CA ASN A 133 18.86 20.38 -2.48
C ASN A 133 18.08 21.64 -2.87
N ASN A 134 16.93 21.88 -2.19
CA ASN A 134 16.02 23.00 -2.41
C ASN A 134 15.42 23.07 -3.82
N THR A 135 15.37 21.94 -4.54
CA THR A 135 14.66 21.86 -5.81
C THR A 135 13.20 21.50 -5.62
N THR A 136 12.36 21.94 -6.53
CA THR A 136 10.92 21.65 -6.54
C THR A 136 10.58 20.42 -7.40
N LEU A 137 11.51 20.00 -8.26
CA LEU A 137 11.34 18.84 -9.14
C LEU A 137 12.26 17.70 -8.70
N PRO A 138 11.87 16.44 -8.97
CA PRO A 138 12.73 15.31 -8.76
C PRO A 138 14.04 15.44 -9.55
N VAL A 139 15.15 15.09 -8.93
CA VAL A 139 16.48 15.04 -9.56
C VAL A 139 16.96 13.60 -9.65
N ILE A 140 17.66 13.29 -10.75
CA ILE A 140 18.31 11.99 -10.90
C ILE A 140 19.64 12.01 -10.18
N VAL A 141 19.82 11.08 -9.25
CA VAL A 141 21.08 10.87 -8.51
C VAL A 141 21.71 9.58 -9.04
N LEU A 142 22.91 9.68 -9.55
CA LEU A 142 23.63 8.56 -10.13
C LEU A 142 24.95 8.32 -9.38
N ASP A 143 25.31 7.04 -9.22
CA ASP A 143 26.61 6.59 -8.76
C ASP A 143 26.91 5.19 -9.30
N SER A 144 28.02 4.60 -8.88
CA SER A 144 28.37 3.22 -9.20
C SER A 144 29.04 2.56 -8.01
N LEU A 145 28.66 1.33 -7.72
CA LEU A 145 29.42 0.47 -6.80
C LEU A 145 30.45 -0.31 -7.62
N ILE A 146 31.71 -0.16 -7.25
CA ILE A 146 32.87 -0.76 -7.91
C ILE A 146 33.43 -1.85 -7.01
N ALA A 147 33.62 -3.04 -7.56
CA ALA A 147 34.40 -4.14 -6.99
C ALA A 147 35.76 -4.18 -7.68
N ASP A 148 36.84 -4.05 -6.93
CA ASP A 148 38.22 -4.03 -7.43
C ASP A 148 38.99 -5.24 -6.87
N VAL A 149 39.56 -6.03 -7.76
CA VAL A 149 40.46 -7.13 -7.45
C VAL A 149 41.81 -6.85 -8.16
N ASN A 150 42.83 -6.49 -7.42
CA ASN A 150 44.17 -6.20 -7.94
C ASN A 150 44.20 -5.20 -9.10
N GLY A 151 43.42 -4.11 -9.02
CA GLY A 151 43.31 -3.08 -10.04
C GLY A 151 42.33 -3.36 -11.19
N LYS A 152 41.79 -4.56 -11.25
CA LYS A 152 40.72 -4.91 -12.23
C LYS A 152 39.35 -4.63 -11.62
N LYS A 153 38.54 -3.82 -12.30
CA LYS A 153 37.28 -3.28 -11.78
C LYS A 153 36.06 -3.87 -12.47
N ARG A 154 35.04 -4.20 -11.71
CA ARG A 154 33.67 -4.47 -12.13
C ARG A 154 32.74 -3.50 -11.41
N ASN A 155 31.64 -3.10 -12.02
CA ASN A 155 30.70 -2.17 -11.40
C ASN A 155 29.25 -2.54 -11.65
N THR A 156 28.40 -2.08 -10.75
CA THR A 156 26.95 -1.97 -10.95
C THR A 156 26.56 -0.50 -10.78
N LYS A 157 25.66 -0.02 -11.61
CA LYS A 157 25.16 1.36 -11.54
C LYS A 157 24.15 1.50 -10.41
N LEU A 158 24.15 2.65 -9.75
CA LEU A 158 23.19 3.04 -8.74
C LEU A 158 22.44 4.27 -9.23
N ALA A 159 21.12 4.23 -9.21
CA ALA A 159 20.28 5.33 -9.67
C ALA A 159 19.08 5.55 -8.76
N ALA A 160 18.80 6.80 -8.41
CA ALA A 160 17.65 7.20 -7.61
C ALA A 160 17.01 8.48 -8.15
N PHE A 161 15.68 8.60 -7.96
CA PHE A 161 14.97 9.85 -8.16
C PHE A 161 14.81 10.53 -6.82
N GLY A 162 15.60 11.58 -6.57
CA GLY A 162 15.56 12.36 -5.35
C GLY A 162 14.50 13.46 -5.40
N TRP A 163 13.69 13.61 -4.37
CA TRP A 163 12.67 14.65 -4.30
C TRP A 163 12.59 15.29 -2.92
N ASP A 164 12.73 16.60 -2.85
CA ASP A 164 12.50 17.35 -1.62
C ASP A 164 11.02 17.29 -1.23
N ALA A 165 10.74 17.21 0.06
CA ALA A 165 9.39 17.05 0.57
C ALA A 165 9.09 17.95 1.78
N ASN A 166 7.79 18.22 1.98
CA ASN A 166 7.25 18.84 3.19
C ASN A 166 6.89 17.72 4.17
N TYR A 167 7.57 17.64 5.33
CA TYR A 167 7.41 16.53 6.29
C TYR A 167 6.52 16.89 7.45
N TYR A 168 5.61 15.96 7.77
CA TYR A 168 4.80 15.95 8.97
C TYR A 168 4.98 14.62 9.70
N HIS A 169 5.52 14.68 10.91
CA HIS A 169 5.77 13.52 11.75
C HIS A 169 4.98 13.67 13.04
N ASP A 170 4.05 12.75 13.30
CA ASP A 170 3.18 12.75 14.49
C ASP A 170 2.61 14.15 14.76
N THR A 171 2.02 14.74 13.73
CA THR A 171 1.60 16.14 13.75
C THR A 171 0.11 16.28 13.98
N ILE A 172 -0.26 17.18 14.87
CA ILE A 172 -1.66 17.58 15.10
C ILE A 172 -1.83 19.04 14.72
N PHE A 173 -2.84 19.30 13.88
CA PHE A 173 -3.26 20.67 13.55
C PHE A 173 -4.47 21.05 14.42
N ASP A 174 -4.35 22.15 15.13
CA ASP A 174 -5.37 22.81 15.94
C ASP A 174 -5.87 24.14 15.33
N GLN A 175 -5.42 24.43 14.11
CA GLN A 175 -5.76 25.63 13.34
C GLN A 175 -6.03 25.26 11.87
N ASN A 176 -6.50 26.26 11.11
CA ASN A 176 -6.76 26.08 9.68
C ASN A 176 -5.45 26.08 8.89
N ILE A 177 -5.24 25.04 8.10
CA ILE A 177 -4.06 24.86 7.26
C ILE A 177 -4.49 24.66 5.81
N THR A 178 -3.66 25.16 4.90
CA THR A 178 -3.84 24.92 3.46
C THR A 178 -2.57 24.36 2.86
N TRP A 179 -2.69 23.20 2.21
CA TRP A 179 -1.63 22.62 1.40
C TRP A 179 -1.84 23.01 -0.06
N THR A 180 -0.76 23.51 -0.68
CA THR A 180 -0.74 23.90 -2.10
C THR A 180 0.33 23.14 -2.84
N ASP A 181 0.15 22.94 -4.13
CA ASP A 181 1.20 22.37 -4.99
C ASP A 181 2.31 23.42 -5.17
N ASN A 182 3.36 23.27 -4.38
CA ASN A 182 4.59 24.06 -4.45
C ASN A 182 5.74 23.30 -5.12
N GLY A 183 5.43 22.23 -5.84
CA GLY A 183 6.38 21.32 -6.47
C GLY A 183 7.04 20.31 -5.53
N LYS A 184 6.81 20.40 -4.21
CA LYS A 184 7.28 19.43 -3.21
C LYS A 184 6.09 18.64 -2.66
N PRO A 185 6.15 17.30 -2.61
CA PRO A 185 5.11 16.49 -2.01
C PRO A 185 5.04 16.68 -0.48
N TYR A 186 3.92 16.31 0.09
CA TYR A 186 3.72 16.23 1.52
C TYR A 186 3.93 14.78 1.98
N VAL A 187 4.80 14.56 2.96
CA VAL A 187 5.12 13.22 3.48
C VAL A 187 4.67 13.12 4.92
N ILE A 188 3.81 12.14 5.20
CA ILE A 188 3.28 11.86 6.54
C ILE A 188 4.01 10.65 7.10
N VAL A 189 4.57 10.79 8.28
CA VAL A 189 5.22 9.73 9.06
C VAL A 189 4.51 9.61 10.40
N GLY A 190 4.03 8.42 10.74
CA GLY A 190 3.24 8.19 11.95
C GLY A 190 1.79 8.64 11.75
N TYR A 191 1.38 9.78 12.28
CA TYR A 191 0.02 10.28 12.07
C TYR A 191 -0.06 11.76 11.76
N LEU A 192 -1.16 12.13 11.09
CA LEU A 192 -1.61 13.51 10.94
C LEU A 192 -2.99 13.63 11.56
N GLY A 193 -3.16 14.48 12.57
CA GLY A 193 -4.42 14.73 13.26
C GLY A 193 -4.98 16.11 12.97
N LEU A 194 -6.31 16.22 12.86
CA LEU A 194 -7.05 17.48 12.87
C LEU A 194 -7.93 17.50 14.10
N THR A 195 -7.77 18.53 14.96
CA THR A 195 -8.65 18.70 16.12
C THR A 195 -10.02 19.25 15.70
N GLN A 196 -11.00 19.12 16.56
CA GLN A 196 -12.31 19.71 16.32
C GLN A 196 -12.18 21.25 16.12
N GLY A 197 -12.84 21.78 15.12
CA GLY A 197 -12.79 23.20 14.76
C GLY A 197 -11.65 23.57 13.80
N SER A 198 -10.64 22.73 13.64
CA SER A 198 -9.59 22.95 12.64
C SER A 198 -10.00 22.46 11.25
N THR A 199 -9.43 23.05 10.22
CA THR A 199 -9.68 22.68 8.82
C THR A 199 -8.36 22.50 8.07
N LEU A 200 -8.22 21.36 7.38
CA LEU A 200 -7.17 21.17 6.37
C LEU A 200 -7.78 21.26 4.97
N ASN A 201 -7.30 22.24 4.20
CA ASN A 201 -7.59 22.32 2.77
C ASN A 201 -6.40 21.76 1.98
N ILE A 202 -6.65 20.83 1.07
CA ILE A 202 -5.66 20.26 0.15
C ILE A 202 -6.06 20.68 -1.26
N ASN A 203 -5.28 21.55 -1.87
CA ASN A 203 -5.59 22.13 -3.18
C ASN A 203 -5.16 21.20 -4.33
N ALA A 204 -5.61 21.54 -5.53
CA ALA A 204 -5.35 20.81 -6.75
C ALA A 204 -3.84 20.58 -7.00
N GLY A 205 -3.50 19.41 -7.54
CA GLY A 205 -2.14 19.01 -7.88
C GLY A 205 -1.28 18.50 -6.73
N VAL A 206 -1.73 18.69 -5.47
CA VAL A 206 -0.98 18.24 -4.28
C VAL A 206 -0.80 16.74 -4.29
N LYS A 207 0.43 16.31 -3.99
CA LYS A 207 0.81 14.90 -3.82
C LYS A 207 1.13 14.63 -2.35
N VAL A 208 0.47 13.63 -1.78
CA VAL A 208 0.65 13.19 -0.39
C VAL A 208 1.14 11.76 -0.38
N PHE A 209 2.23 11.52 0.32
CA PHE A 209 2.78 10.19 0.56
C PHE A 209 2.70 9.88 2.04
N ALA A 210 2.21 8.71 2.37
CA ALA A 210 2.11 8.24 3.74
C ALA A 210 3.04 7.04 3.95
N SER A 211 3.91 7.14 4.94
CA SER A 211 4.80 6.04 5.31
C SER A 211 4.04 4.87 5.93
N ALA A 212 4.69 3.72 6.01
CA ALA A 212 4.08 2.53 6.57
C ALA A 212 3.48 2.80 7.97
N ARG A 213 2.24 2.32 8.19
CA ARG A 213 1.43 2.53 9.42
C ARG A 213 0.99 3.97 9.67
N SER A 214 1.27 4.91 8.76
CA SER A 214 0.75 6.28 8.90
C SER A 214 -0.75 6.35 8.61
N SER A 215 -1.43 7.28 9.26
CA SER A 215 -2.86 7.54 9.05
C SER A 215 -3.18 9.03 9.18
N ILE A 216 -4.27 9.46 8.53
CA ILE A 216 -4.84 10.80 8.70
C ILE A 216 -6.10 10.66 9.56
N TYR A 217 -6.13 11.31 10.73
CA TYR A 217 -7.25 11.32 11.65
C TYR A 217 -7.93 12.69 11.64
N VAL A 218 -9.19 12.74 11.26
CA VAL A 218 -9.95 13.98 11.07
C VAL A 218 -11.01 14.13 12.15
N GLY A 219 -10.69 14.86 13.21
CA GLY A 219 -11.66 15.31 14.22
C GLY A 219 -12.30 16.67 13.86
N GLY A 220 -11.66 17.44 12.99
CA GLY A 220 -12.14 18.69 12.39
C GLY A 220 -12.75 18.49 11.00
N THR A 221 -12.35 19.32 10.05
CA THR A 221 -12.82 19.28 8.65
C THR A 221 -11.68 19.08 7.68
N LEU A 222 -11.83 18.16 6.74
CA LEU A 222 -10.90 17.94 5.63
C LEU A 222 -11.57 18.29 4.30
N ASN A 223 -10.96 19.20 3.54
CA ASN A 223 -11.40 19.55 2.20
C ASN A 223 -10.31 19.27 1.19
N ILE A 224 -10.51 18.28 0.34
CA ILE A 224 -9.65 17.97 -0.80
C ILE A 224 -10.29 18.56 -2.06
N LYS A 225 -9.58 19.47 -2.73
CA LYS A 225 -10.08 20.28 -3.83
C LYS A 225 -9.24 20.10 -5.09
N GLY A 226 -9.21 18.88 -5.63
CA GLY A 226 -8.60 18.63 -6.93
C GLY A 226 -9.43 19.16 -8.10
N THR A 227 -8.89 19.05 -9.31
CA THR A 227 -9.58 19.31 -10.58
C THR A 227 -9.36 18.12 -11.53
N ALA A 228 -10.10 18.07 -12.62
CA ALA A 228 -9.93 17.01 -13.62
C ALA A 228 -8.50 16.91 -14.16
N SER A 229 -7.84 18.06 -14.37
CA SER A 229 -6.48 18.15 -14.89
C SER A 229 -5.38 18.10 -13.81
N GLN A 230 -5.73 18.41 -12.54
CA GLN A 230 -4.80 18.45 -11.41
C GLN A 230 -5.43 17.76 -10.21
N ARG A 231 -5.49 16.43 -10.29
CA ARG A 231 -6.04 15.59 -9.22
C ARG A 231 -5.10 15.61 -8.00
N VAL A 232 -5.67 15.50 -6.81
CA VAL A 232 -4.90 15.28 -5.59
C VAL A 232 -4.58 13.79 -5.49
N SER A 233 -3.31 13.45 -5.27
CA SER A 233 -2.87 12.06 -5.11
C SER A 233 -2.50 11.79 -3.66
N ILE A 234 -3.07 10.75 -3.03
CA ILE A 234 -2.74 10.30 -1.67
C ILE A 234 -2.48 8.81 -1.72
N ARG A 235 -1.25 8.39 -1.36
CA ARG A 235 -0.83 7.01 -1.48
C ARG A 235 0.28 6.64 -0.50
N GLY A 236 0.62 5.36 -0.42
CA GLY A 236 1.83 4.91 0.27
C GLY A 236 3.12 5.45 -0.35
N ASP A 237 4.17 5.55 0.43
CA ASP A 237 5.49 6.09 0.05
C ASP A 237 6.38 5.06 -0.66
N LYS A 238 5.91 3.83 -0.87
CA LYS A 238 6.68 2.77 -1.55
C LYS A 238 6.79 3.02 -3.06
N PRO A 239 7.82 2.44 -3.71
CA PRO A 239 8.06 2.57 -5.15
C PRO A 239 6.84 2.27 -6.02
N VAL A 240 6.54 3.16 -6.99
CA VAL A 240 5.31 3.07 -7.79
C VAL A 240 5.25 1.79 -8.61
N TRP A 241 6.25 1.52 -9.43
CA TRP A 241 6.22 0.39 -10.38
C TRP A 241 6.31 -0.99 -9.73
N GLU A 242 6.85 -1.09 -8.50
CA GLU A 242 6.91 -2.36 -7.78
C GLU A 242 5.66 -2.60 -6.93
N THR A 243 4.98 -1.53 -6.51
CA THR A 243 3.96 -1.62 -5.45
C THR A 243 2.67 -0.86 -5.73
N GLN A 244 2.46 -0.36 -6.96
CA GLN A 244 1.30 0.47 -7.27
C GLN A 244 -0.05 -0.21 -7.02
N PHE A 245 -0.10 -1.53 -7.13
CA PHE A 245 -1.32 -2.34 -6.90
C PHE A 245 -1.33 -3.04 -5.53
N LEU A 246 -0.28 -2.86 -4.70
CA LEU A 246 -0.20 -3.51 -3.40
C LEU A 246 -0.95 -2.71 -2.33
N PRO A 247 -1.86 -3.33 -1.58
CA PRO A 247 -2.56 -2.69 -0.49
C PRO A 247 -1.72 -2.60 0.79
N ASN A 248 -2.32 -2.09 1.87
CA ASN A 248 -1.75 -2.07 3.23
C ASN A 248 -0.40 -1.33 3.36
N GLN A 249 -0.17 -0.33 2.51
CA GLN A 249 1.04 0.50 2.62
C GLN A 249 0.91 1.55 3.71
N TRP A 250 -0.30 2.02 4.00
CA TRP A 250 -0.64 3.00 5.04
C TRP A 250 -2.05 2.75 5.59
N GLY A 251 -2.43 3.44 6.69
CA GLY A 251 -3.70 3.16 7.36
C GLY A 251 -4.93 3.67 6.63
N GLY A 252 -4.88 4.90 6.08
CA GLY A 252 -5.99 5.55 5.39
C GLY A 252 -6.41 6.87 6.02
N ILE A 253 -7.56 7.41 5.58
CA ILE A 253 -8.18 8.63 6.10
C ILE A 253 -9.35 8.23 7.01
N HIS A 254 -9.28 8.60 8.28
CA HIS A 254 -10.28 8.28 9.29
C HIS A 254 -10.98 9.55 9.79
N PHE A 255 -12.25 9.72 9.42
CA PHE A 255 -13.11 10.77 9.96
C PHE A 255 -13.70 10.30 11.30
N LEU A 256 -13.28 10.96 12.37
CA LEU A 256 -13.65 10.62 13.73
C LEU A 256 -15.05 11.15 14.09
N ILE A 257 -15.56 10.69 15.23
CA ILE A 257 -16.84 11.14 15.78
C ILE A 257 -16.85 12.67 15.88
N GLY A 258 -17.89 13.29 15.35
CA GLY A 258 -18.05 14.75 15.34
C GLY A 258 -17.45 15.48 14.14
N SER A 259 -16.65 14.80 13.32
CA SER A 259 -16.18 15.36 12.04
C SER A 259 -17.33 15.47 11.03
N THR A 260 -17.50 16.65 10.45
CA THR A 260 -18.62 16.97 9.53
C THR A 260 -18.17 17.91 8.41
N ASN A 261 -19.01 18.00 7.37
CA ASN A 261 -18.81 18.91 6.23
C ASN A 261 -17.50 18.65 5.47
N ASN A 262 -17.04 17.40 5.48
CA ASN A 262 -15.85 17.00 4.76
C ASN A 262 -16.14 16.84 3.27
N THR A 263 -15.20 17.25 2.43
CA THR A 263 -15.31 17.11 0.98
C THR A 263 -14.04 16.50 0.38
N ILE A 264 -14.23 15.55 -0.54
CA ILE A 264 -13.13 14.98 -1.33
C ILE A 264 -13.54 15.07 -2.79
N GLN A 265 -12.83 15.88 -3.55
CA GLN A 265 -13.12 16.12 -4.96
C GLN A 265 -11.88 15.93 -5.82
N TYR A 266 -12.00 15.17 -6.92
CA TYR A 266 -10.92 14.87 -7.86
C TYR A 266 -9.66 14.39 -7.14
N ALA A 267 -9.80 13.36 -6.33
CA ALA A 267 -8.68 12.72 -5.63
C ALA A 267 -8.47 11.27 -6.11
N ASP A 268 -7.22 10.82 -6.03
CA ASP A 268 -6.83 9.43 -6.18
C ASP A 268 -6.21 8.95 -4.85
N ILE A 269 -6.93 8.10 -4.12
CA ILE A 269 -6.53 7.55 -2.82
C ILE A 269 -6.24 6.06 -3.02
N THR A 270 -4.99 5.64 -2.79
CA THR A 270 -4.59 4.27 -3.11
C THR A 270 -3.72 3.64 -2.03
N ASN A 271 -3.66 2.30 -2.04
CA ASN A 271 -2.74 1.48 -1.25
C ASN A 271 -2.95 1.53 0.27
N ALA A 272 -4.10 2.00 0.73
CA ALA A 272 -4.42 2.05 2.16
C ALA A 272 -4.83 0.68 2.71
N THR A 273 -4.90 0.56 4.04
CA THR A 273 -5.61 -0.55 4.68
C THR A 273 -7.11 -0.34 4.57
N ILE A 274 -7.61 0.84 4.94
CA ILE A 274 -8.96 1.32 4.64
C ILE A 274 -8.81 2.68 3.98
N GLY A 275 -9.25 2.81 2.72
CA GLY A 275 -9.08 4.04 1.97
C GLY A 275 -9.66 5.26 2.69
N VAL A 276 -10.96 5.20 2.96
CA VAL A 276 -11.69 6.20 3.73
C VAL A 276 -12.61 5.51 4.73
N ARG A 277 -12.51 5.90 6.00
CA ARG A 277 -13.39 5.46 7.08
C ARG A 277 -14.09 6.66 7.70
N VAL A 278 -15.42 6.53 7.92
CA VAL A 278 -16.25 7.56 8.55
C VAL A 278 -16.98 6.95 9.74
N ASP A 279 -16.67 7.45 10.93
CA ASP A 279 -17.24 6.97 12.18
C ASP A 279 -18.36 7.91 12.65
N SER A 280 -19.55 7.36 12.90
CA SER A 280 -20.66 8.00 13.58
C SER A 280 -21.53 8.98 12.76
N LEU A 281 -22.72 9.22 13.30
CA LEU A 281 -23.69 10.17 12.77
C LEU A 281 -23.16 11.59 12.77
N PRO A 282 -23.51 12.41 11.77
CA PRO A 282 -23.16 13.81 11.76
C PRO A 282 -23.93 14.56 12.86
N VAL A 283 -23.29 15.56 13.43
CA VAL A 283 -23.97 16.50 14.30
C VAL A 283 -24.85 17.41 13.43
N ASN A 284 -26.12 17.60 13.81
CA ASN A 284 -27.09 18.51 13.15
C ASN A 284 -27.57 18.09 11.74
N GLY A 285 -27.58 16.81 11.39
CA GLY A 285 -28.16 16.32 10.14
C GLY A 285 -27.36 16.65 8.87
N ASN A 286 -26.16 17.21 8.98
CA ASN A 286 -25.27 17.47 7.86
C ASN A 286 -24.63 16.16 7.36
N ASN A 287 -24.09 16.16 6.14
CA ASN A 287 -23.27 15.02 5.70
C ASN A 287 -21.95 14.97 6.48
N ASN A 288 -21.50 13.77 6.85
CA ASN A 288 -20.13 13.60 7.32
C ASN A 288 -19.14 13.82 6.17
N LEU A 289 -19.45 13.26 4.99
CA LEU A 289 -18.55 13.26 3.85
C LEU A 289 -19.32 13.36 2.53
N VAL A 290 -18.83 14.23 1.64
CA VAL A 290 -19.24 14.30 0.24
C VAL A 290 -18.03 14.00 -0.64
N LEU A 291 -18.16 12.96 -1.47
CA LEU A 291 -17.16 12.60 -2.47
C LEU A 291 -17.66 12.93 -3.88
N SER A 292 -16.79 13.47 -4.71
CA SER A 292 -17.05 13.65 -6.13
C SER A 292 -15.81 13.38 -6.97
N ASN A 293 -15.99 12.75 -8.12
CA ASN A 293 -14.92 12.50 -9.10
C ASN A 293 -13.65 11.90 -8.47
N THR A 294 -13.80 10.97 -7.51
CA THR A 294 -12.72 10.45 -6.68
C THR A 294 -12.55 8.94 -6.90
N LYS A 295 -11.28 8.49 -6.96
CA LYS A 295 -10.91 7.08 -7.00
C LYS A 295 -10.37 6.64 -5.65
N ILE A 296 -10.86 5.52 -5.15
CA ILE A 296 -10.30 4.82 -3.98
C ILE A 296 -10.06 3.37 -4.39
N GLN A 297 -8.79 2.97 -4.49
CA GLN A 297 -8.42 1.66 -5.03
C GLN A 297 -7.27 1.01 -4.27
N TYR A 298 -7.12 -0.30 -4.45
CA TYR A 298 -6.02 -1.11 -3.88
C TYR A 298 -5.95 -1.00 -2.37
N CYS A 299 -7.09 -1.17 -1.70
CA CYS A 299 -7.20 -1.13 -0.25
C CYS A 299 -7.18 -2.53 0.34
N GLY A 300 -6.54 -2.71 1.51
CA GLY A 300 -6.39 -4.03 2.12
C GLY A 300 -7.68 -4.62 2.67
N GLN A 301 -8.56 -3.77 3.17
CA GLN A 301 -9.85 -4.17 3.75
C GLN A 301 -11.02 -3.53 2.99
N ALA A 302 -11.13 -2.21 3.00
CA ALA A 302 -12.23 -1.52 2.37
C ALA A 302 -11.78 -0.25 1.65
N CYS A 303 -12.39 0.06 0.50
CA CYS A 303 -12.21 1.37 -0.12
C CYS A 303 -12.95 2.45 0.67
N LEU A 304 -14.23 2.23 0.97
CA LEU A 304 -15.07 3.15 1.75
C LEU A 304 -15.80 2.37 2.86
N LEU A 305 -15.59 2.79 4.10
CA LEU A 305 -16.26 2.26 5.28
C LEU A 305 -17.03 3.38 5.98
N GLY A 306 -18.34 3.21 6.15
CA GLY A 306 -19.19 4.06 6.97
C GLY A 306 -19.74 3.31 8.18
N ILE A 307 -19.59 3.85 9.40
CA ILE A 307 -20.22 3.28 10.61
C ILE A 307 -21.28 4.29 11.08
N THR A 308 -22.55 3.97 10.85
CA THR A 308 -23.67 4.89 11.17
C THR A 308 -23.43 6.29 10.60
N ALA A 309 -22.94 6.39 9.36
CA ALA A 309 -22.44 7.64 8.76
C ALA A 309 -23.39 8.19 7.68
N HIS A 310 -23.31 9.50 7.40
CA HIS A 310 -23.98 10.11 6.25
C HIS A 310 -22.97 10.43 5.15
N ILE A 311 -23.00 9.69 4.06
CA ILE A 311 -22.04 9.80 2.96
C ILE A 311 -22.78 9.98 1.63
N LYS A 312 -22.33 10.98 0.84
CA LYS A 312 -22.76 11.15 -0.55
C LYS A 312 -21.57 10.98 -1.48
N ALA A 313 -21.76 10.20 -2.55
CA ALA A 313 -20.73 10.06 -3.59
C ALA A 313 -21.34 10.17 -4.98
N THR A 314 -20.67 10.92 -5.85
CA THR A 314 -21.04 11.08 -7.25
C THR A 314 -19.82 10.91 -8.13
N ASN A 315 -19.92 10.19 -9.22
CA ASN A 315 -18.81 9.91 -10.14
C ASN A 315 -17.58 9.32 -9.43
N CYS A 316 -17.76 8.37 -8.53
CA CYS A 316 -16.65 7.80 -7.78
C CYS A 316 -16.38 6.35 -8.19
N LEU A 317 -15.09 5.98 -8.15
CA LEU A 317 -14.63 4.61 -8.31
C LEU A 317 -14.16 4.06 -6.98
N PHE A 318 -14.72 2.94 -6.57
CA PHE A 318 -14.33 2.15 -5.41
C PHE A 318 -14.00 0.75 -5.90
N ALA A 319 -12.71 0.42 -5.99
CA ALA A 319 -12.31 -0.83 -6.64
C ALA A 319 -11.06 -1.45 -6.04
N ASP A 320 -10.89 -2.74 -6.27
CA ASP A 320 -9.68 -3.49 -5.93
C ASP A 320 -9.38 -3.48 -4.43
N ALA A 321 -10.40 -3.82 -3.63
CA ALA A 321 -10.25 -3.98 -2.18
C ALA A 321 -10.05 -5.44 -1.79
N GLY A 322 -9.38 -5.69 -0.67
CA GLY A 322 -9.24 -7.05 -0.17
C GLY A 322 -10.56 -7.67 0.32
N SER A 323 -11.52 -6.86 0.77
CA SER A 323 -12.83 -7.34 1.23
C SER A 323 -13.98 -6.54 0.62
N TYR A 324 -14.03 -5.23 0.83
CA TYR A 324 -15.20 -4.43 0.48
C TYR A 324 -14.82 -3.20 -0.36
N SER A 325 -15.45 -3.02 -1.51
CA SER A 325 -15.43 -1.72 -2.20
C SER A 325 -16.23 -0.68 -1.40
N PHE A 326 -17.33 -1.12 -0.75
CA PHE A 326 -18.11 -0.33 0.20
C PHE A 326 -18.62 -1.22 1.34
N LEU A 327 -18.50 -0.71 2.59
CA LEU A 327 -19.09 -1.30 3.78
C LEU A 327 -19.83 -0.24 4.58
N GLY A 328 -21.16 -0.34 4.63
CA GLY A 328 -22.04 0.43 5.51
C GLY A 328 -22.40 -0.39 6.74
N LEU A 329 -21.78 -0.11 7.87
CA LEU A 329 -21.92 -0.89 9.10
C LEU A 329 -22.81 -0.17 10.09
N LEU A 330 -23.73 -0.91 10.73
CA LEU A 330 -24.59 -0.43 11.81
C LEU A 330 -25.41 0.81 11.39
N GLY A 331 -26.13 0.72 10.25
CA GLY A 331 -26.98 1.80 9.77
C GLY A 331 -26.24 2.92 9.06
N GLY A 332 -26.92 4.05 8.89
CA GLY A 332 -26.39 5.23 8.21
C GLY A 332 -27.25 5.68 7.03
N ASP A 333 -26.87 6.79 6.39
CA ASP A 333 -27.51 7.33 5.18
C ASP A 333 -26.48 7.47 4.05
N TYR A 334 -26.62 6.65 3.03
CA TYR A 334 -25.68 6.53 1.92
C TYR A 334 -26.38 6.89 0.61
N ALA A 335 -25.80 7.79 -0.18
CA ALA A 335 -26.33 8.16 -1.48
C ALA A 335 -25.22 8.08 -2.54
N PHE A 336 -25.43 7.21 -3.54
CA PHE A 336 -24.50 6.98 -4.63
C PHE A 336 -25.15 7.31 -5.97
N ASN A 337 -24.46 8.10 -6.79
CA ASN A 337 -24.94 8.40 -8.15
C ASN A 337 -23.77 8.33 -9.14
N HIS A 338 -23.95 7.60 -10.23
CA HIS A 338 -22.89 7.36 -11.20
C HIS A 338 -21.60 6.85 -10.57
N CYS A 339 -21.67 5.91 -9.63
CA CYS A 339 -20.50 5.29 -9.01
C CYS A 339 -20.22 3.92 -9.62
N THR A 340 -18.95 3.50 -9.57
CA THR A 340 -18.55 2.13 -9.92
C THR A 340 -17.91 1.48 -8.70
N PHE A 341 -18.49 0.37 -8.28
CA PHE A 341 -17.98 -0.54 -7.27
C PHE A 341 -17.54 -1.81 -8.01
N ALA A 342 -16.23 -2.09 -7.99
CA ALA A 342 -15.70 -3.19 -8.78
C ALA A 342 -14.63 -3.98 -8.02
N GLU A 343 -14.67 -5.31 -8.15
CA GLU A 343 -13.72 -6.16 -7.45
C GLU A 343 -13.19 -7.28 -8.35
N TYR A 344 -11.97 -7.04 -8.85
CA TYR A 344 -11.26 -7.93 -9.76
C TYR A 344 -9.79 -8.17 -9.37
N SER A 345 -9.31 -7.55 -8.29
CA SER A 345 -7.88 -7.49 -7.96
C SER A 345 -7.27 -8.84 -7.56
N GLY A 346 -8.06 -9.78 -7.08
CA GLY A 346 -7.53 -11.00 -6.49
C GLY A 346 -6.65 -10.80 -5.25
N ILE A 347 -6.71 -9.62 -4.61
CA ILE A 347 -5.94 -9.31 -3.38
C ILE A 347 -6.23 -10.31 -2.27
N SER A 348 -7.49 -10.75 -2.16
CA SER A 348 -7.89 -11.87 -1.29
C SER A 348 -8.97 -12.72 -1.93
N ALA A 349 -9.02 -14.01 -1.53
CA ALA A 349 -10.14 -14.87 -1.91
C ALA A 349 -11.38 -14.44 -1.10
N ARG A 350 -12.39 -13.91 -1.78
CA ARG A 350 -13.68 -13.54 -1.19
C ARG A 350 -14.73 -14.61 -1.46
N THR A 351 -15.58 -14.87 -0.47
CA THR A 351 -16.80 -15.67 -0.61
C THR A 351 -18.06 -14.81 -0.67
N ASP A 352 -17.97 -13.61 -0.11
CA ASP A 352 -19.07 -12.68 0.13
C ASP A 352 -19.04 -11.52 -0.86
N GLY A 353 -20.12 -10.78 -0.93
CA GLY A 353 -20.25 -9.60 -1.78
C GLY A 353 -19.34 -8.47 -1.33
N HIS A 354 -18.84 -7.68 -2.27
CA HIS A 354 -17.96 -6.55 -1.94
C HIS A 354 -18.70 -5.22 -1.66
N PHE A 355 -19.99 -5.16 -1.97
CA PHE A 355 -20.86 -4.04 -1.58
C PHE A 355 -21.75 -4.51 -0.43
N ALA A 356 -21.36 -4.12 0.77
CA ALA A 356 -22.04 -4.57 1.99
C ALA A 356 -22.76 -3.44 2.72
N ALA A 357 -23.97 -3.73 3.22
CA ALA A 357 -24.74 -2.79 4.02
C ALA A 357 -25.53 -3.53 5.11
N THR A 358 -25.39 -3.07 6.35
CA THR A 358 -26.08 -3.67 7.50
C THR A 358 -26.63 -2.61 8.46
N ASN A 359 -27.86 -2.85 8.96
CA ASN A 359 -28.42 -2.06 10.04
C ASN A 359 -28.22 -2.69 11.43
N THR A 360 -27.37 -3.73 11.50
CA THR A 360 -27.10 -4.51 12.71
C THR A 360 -25.63 -4.46 13.12
N LEU A 361 -25.38 -4.70 14.39
CA LEU A 361 -24.11 -5.12 14.92
C LEU A 361 -24.32 -6.42 15.69
N ARG A 362 -23.57 -7.47 15.33
CA ARG A 362 -23.66 -8.78 15.97
C ARG A 362 -22.33 -9.15 16.62
N ASN A 363 -22.38 -9.94 17.67
CA ASN A 363 -21.18 -10.55 18.25
C ASN A 363 -20.73 -11.78 17.42
N SER A 364 -19.62 -12.40 17.83
CA SER A 364 -19.07 -13.60 17.18
C SER A 364 -20.00 -14.82 17.18
N ASN A 365 -21.01 -14.83 18.06
CA ASN A 365 -22.03 -15.89 18.14
C ASN A 365 -23.29 -15.56 17.33
N GLY A 366 -23.28 -14.48 16.53
CA GLY A 366 -24.41 -14.04 15.73
C GLY A 366 -25.52 -13.31 16.49
N GLN A 367 -25.36 -13.07 17.82
CA GLN A 367 -26.37 -12.37 18.62
C GLN A 367 -26.37 -10.87 18.27
N LEU A 368 -27.55 -10.30 18.12
CA LEU A 368 -27.72 -8.88 17.84
C LEU A 368 -27.34 -8.06 19.09
N LEU A 369 -26.35 -7.18 18.94
CA LEU A 369 -25.89 -6.27 20.00
C LEU A 369 -26.51 -4.89 19.86
N LYS A 370 -26.62 -4.38 18.64
CA LYS A 370 -27.12 -3.04 18.33
C LYS A 370 -27.74 -3.00 16.95
N HIS A 371 -28.68 -2.09 16.73
CA HIS A 371 -29.25 -1.80 15.42
C HIS A 371 -29.51 -0.30 15.28
N GLU A 372 -29.34 0.23 14.07
CA GLU A 372 -29.59 1.63 13.73
C GLU A 372 -30.28 1.71 12.37
N PRO A 373 -31.06 2.77 12.08
CA PRO A 373 -31.67 2.96 10.77
C PRO A 373 -30.63 3.00 9.65
N LEU A 374 -30.89 2.28 8.56
CA LEU A 374 -30.11 2.32 7.33
C LEU A 374 -30.96 2.83 6.19
N ARG A 375 -30.41 3.80 5.46
CA ARG A 375 -30.91 4.24 4.16
C ARG A 375 -29.77 4.20 3.14
N CYS A 376 -29.92 3.43 2.08
CA CYS A 376 -28.98 3.39 0.97
C CYS A 376 -29.75 3.66 -0.34
N VAL A 377 -29.41 4.73 -1.02
CA VAL A 377 -29.95 5.10 -2.33
C VAL A 377 -28.85 5.05 -3.36
N MET A 378 -29.04 4.31 -4.44
CA MET A 378 -28.05 4.22 -5.50
C MET A 378 -28.71 4.29 -6.87
N ASN A 379 -28.22 5.18 -7.71
CA ASN A 379 -28.70 5.38 -9.07
C ASN A 379 -27.55 5.36 -10.07
N ASN A 380 -27.81 4.91 -11.30
CA ASN A 380 -26.89 4.96 -12.43
C ASN A 380 -25.52 4.35 -12.15
N SER A 381 -25.42 3.43 -11.22
CA SER A 381 -24.15 2.90 -10.73
C SER A 381 -23.91 1.46 -11.19
N ILE A 382 -22.68 0.98 -11.01
CA ILE A 382 -22.28 -0.39 -11.32
C ILE A 382 -21.78 -1.05 -10.04
N VAL A 383 -22.28 -2.26 -9.71
CA VAL A 383 -21.76 -3.14 -8.66
C VAL A 383 -21.43 -4.48 -9.31
N TYR A 384 -20.15 -4.77 -9.50
CA TYR A 384 -19.75 -5.94 -10.27
C TYR A 384 -18.38 -6.51 -9.86
N GLY A 385 -18.22 -7.83 -9.93
CA GLY A 385 -16.98 -8.50 -9.56
C GLY A 385 -16.96 -9.97 -9.97
N TYR A 386 -16.08 -10.76 -9.36
CA TYR A 386 -15.94 -12.19 -9.67
C TYR A 386 -17.06 -13.05 -9.09
N ASN A 387 -17.60 -12.71 -7.92
CA ASN A 387 -18.61 -13.53 -7.24
C ASN A 387 -19.95 -13.51 -7.99
N LYS A 388 -20.77 -14.53 -7.77
CA LYS A 388 -22.14 -14.60 -8.32
C LYS A 388 -23.08 -13.62 -7.63
N GLU A 389 -22.81 -13.33 -6.36
CA GLU A 389 -23.52 -12.35 -5.53
C GLU A 389 -22.51 -11.32 -5.04
N GLU A 390 -22.68 -10.07 -5.41
CA GLU A 390 -21.80 -8.99 -5.01
C GLU A 390 -22.45 -8.00 -4.03
N LEU A 391 -23.70 -8.27 -3.64
CA LEU A 391 -24.39 -7.57 -2.56
C LEU A 391 -24.38 -8.44 -1.31
N GLU A 392 -23.93 -7.87 -0.17
CA GLU A 392 -24.00 -8.49 1.15
C GLU A 392 -24.86 -7.64 2.07
N LEU A 393 -26.01 -8.18 2.49
CA LEU A 393 -26.98 -7.43 3.28
C LEU A 393 -27.32 -8.21 4.55
N ASP A 394 -27.10 -7.61 5.73
CA ASP A 394 -27.60 -8.11 7.01
C ASP A 394 -28.55 -7.09 7.63
N GLN A 395 -29.79 -7.49 7.86
CA GLN A 395 -30.85 -6.61 8.33
C GLN A 395 -31.65 -7.17 9.50
N THR A 396 -32.23 -6.27 10.28
CA THR A 396 -33.26 -6.56 11.25
C THR A 396 -34.45 -5.63 11.03
N ASN A 397 -35.64 -6.11 11.34
CA ASN A 397 -36.87 -5.31 11.31
C ASN A 397 -37.03 -4.42 12.55
N LEU A 398 -36.09 -4.46 13.50
CA LEU A 398 -36.12 -3.65 14.73
C LEU A 398 -35.77 -2.18 14.47
N SER A 399 -35.14 -1.87 13.34
CA SER A 399 -34.93 -0.51 12.83
C SER A 399 -35.18 -0.44 11.33
N PRO A 400 -35.50 0.74 10.79
CA PRO A 400 -35.72 0.92 9.35
C PRO A 400 -34.51 0.44 8.52
N PHE A 401 -34.82 -0.28 7.45
CA PHE A 401 -33.86 -0.67 6.44
C PHE A 401 -34.41 -0.29 5.05
N VAL A 402 -33.88 0.79 4.48
CA VAL A 402 -34.29 1.30 3.18
C VAL A 402 -33.16 1.08 2.19
N PHE A 403 -33.37 0.23 1.22
CA PHE A 403 -32.39 -0.11 0.20
C PHE A 403 -32.97 0.20 -1.18
N ASP A 404 -32.78 1.44 -1.62
CA ASP A 404 -33.44 2.01 -2.81
C ASP A 404 -32.45 2.15 -3.96
N LEU A 405 -32.33 1.08 -4.76
CA LEU A 405 -31.44 0.99 -5.90
C LEU A 405 -32.22 1.00 -7.20
N GLU A 406 -31.99 1.99 -8.05
CA GLU A 406 -32.70 2.17 -9.31
C GLU A 406 -31.77 2.49 -10.47
N ASN A 407 -32.00 1.83 -11.61
CA ASN A 407 -31.26 2.01 -12.85
C ASN A 407 -29.73 1.73 -12.72
N ASN A 408 -29.37 0.65 -12.04
CA ASN A 408 -27.99 0.22 -11.86
C ASN A 408 -27.68 -1.04 -12.65
N LEU A 409 -26.41 -1.33 -12.86
CA LEU A 409 -25.92 -2.62 -13.37
C LEU A 409 -25.31 -3.40 -12.20
N ILE A 410 -25.97 -4.46 -11.78
CA ILE A 410 -25.64 -5.18 -10.55
C ILE A 410 -25.44 -6.66 -10.81
N LYS A 411 -24.40 -7.25 -10.25
CA LYS A 411 -24.18 -8.69 -10.21
C LYS A 411 -24.78 -9.26 -8.92
N SER A 412 -26.01 -9.75 -9.02
CA SER A 412 -26.75 -10.28 -7.88
C SER A 412 -27.83 -11.26 -8.34
N GLN A 413 -28.05 -12.29 -7.54
CA GLN A 413 -29.18 -13.20 -7.68
C GLN A 413 -30.44 -12.64 -6.99
N ASN A 414 -30.32 -11.50 -6.31
CA ASN A 414 -31.37 -10.84 -5.52
C ASN A 414 -32.02 -11.80 -4.51
N PRO A 415 -31.26 -12.55 -3.71
CA PRO A 415 -31.75 -13.67 -2.90
C PRO A 415 -32.84 -13.25 -1.89
N ASN A 416 -32.81 -12.00 -1.44
CA ASN A 416 -33.73 -11.44 -0.44
C ASN A 416 -34.84 -10.58 -1.06
N GLY A 417 -34.93 -10.48 -2.39
CA GLY A 417 -35.93 -9.66 -3.08
C GLY A 417 -35.82 -8.16 -2.80
N VAL A 418 -34.67 -7.67 -2.37
CA VAL A 418 -34.46 -6.25 -1.96
C VAL A 418 -34.38 -5.30 -3.14
N LEU A 419 -34.06 -5.81 -4.33
CA LEU A 419 -34.00 -5.02 -5.57
C LEU A 419 -35.43 -4.93 -6.18
N THR A 420 -36.24 -4.05 -5.63
CA THR A 420 -37.64 -3.89 -6.01
C THR A 420 -37.87 -2.94 -7.20
N LYS A 421 -36.89 -2.10 -7.51
CA LYS A 421 -36.90 -1.15 -8.62
C LYS A 421 -36.17 -1.69 -9.85
N PRO A 422 -36.39 -1.10 -11.05
CA PRO A 422 -35.70 -1.53 -12.26
C PRO A 422 -34.19 -1.41 -12.16
N ASN A 423 -33.47 -2.52 -12.32
CA ASN A 423 -32.02 -2.63 -12.42
C ASN A 423 -31.66 -3.65 -13.51
N THR A 424 -30.52 -3.51 -14.12
CA THR A 424 -29.97 -4.51 -15.03
C THR A 424 -29.11 -5.51 -14.20
N LEU A 425 -29.57 -6.77 -14.15
CA LEU A 425 -28.91 -7.80 -13.36
C LEU A 425 -28.04 -8.74 -14.22
N ASN A 426 -26.89 -9.10 -13.72
CA ASN A 426 -26.00 -10.16 -14.24
C ASN A 426 -25.61 -10.00 -15.73
N LYS A 427 -25.64 -8.78 -16.25
CA LYS A 427 -25.12 -8.47 -17.58
C LYS A 427 -23.71 -7.90 -17.46
N ASP A 428 -22.83 -8.34 -18.34
CA ASP A 428 -21.42 -7.99 -18.30
C ASP A 428 -21.16 -6.48 -18.52
N PRO A 429 -20.51 -5.77 -17.60
CA PRO A 429 -20.13 -4.37 -17.79
C PRO A 429 -19.07 -4.17 -18.88
N LYS A 430 -18.36 -5.22 -19.32
CA LYS A 430 -17.31 -5.13 -20.34
C LYS A 430 -16.31 -4.02 -20.01
N PHE A 431 -15.70 -4.10 -18.83
CA PHE A 431 -14.61 -3.20 -18.46
C PHE A 431 -13.40 -3.40 -19.38
N VAL A 432 -12.70 -2.33 -19.71
CA VAL A 432 -11.62 -2.32 -20.71
C VAL A 432 -10.42 -3.16 -20.28
N ASP A 433 -9.97 -3.02 -19.03
CA ASP A 433 -8.79 -3.74 -18.51
C ASP A 433 -8.83 -3.79 -16.97
N THR A 434 -9.45 -4.81 -16.43
CA THR A 434 -9.58 -4.99 -14.98
C THR A 434 -8.25 -5.31 -14.31
N ASP A 435 -7.31 -5.97 -15.02
CA ASP A 435 -6.01 -6.34 -14.46
C ASP A 435 -5.13 -5.10 -14.20
N ARG A 436 -5.40 -4.01 -14.90
CA ARG A 436 -4.75 -2.70 -14.70
C ARG A 436 -5.63 -1.67 -14.01
N GLY A 437 -6.75 -2.09 -13.42
CA GLY A 437 -7.68 -1.20 -12.72
C GLY A 437 -8.37 -0.18 -13.64
N ASN A 438 -8.50 -0.49 -14.94
CA ASN A 438 -9.23 0.33 -15.90
C ASN A 438 -10.67 -0.12 -16.04
N TYR A 439 -11.55 0.53 -15.31
CA TYR A 439 -12.99 0.26 -15.26
C TYR A 439 -13.82 1.13 -16.21
N GLN A 440 -13.23 1.68 -17.26
CA GLN A 440 -13.96 2.28 -18.38
C GLN A 440 -14.77 1.23 -19.13
N LEU A 441 -15.91 1.62 -19.71
CA LEU A 441 -16.78 0.68 -20.41
C LEU A 441 -16.35 0.51 -21.87
N ASP A 442 -16.49 -0.71 -22.38
CA ASP A 442 -16.50 -0.99 -23.82
C ASP A 442 -17.88 -0.63 -24.43
N THR A 443 -17.95 -0.47 -25.76
CA THR A 443 -19.23 -0.22 -26.50
C THR A 443 -20.21 -1.37 -26.42
N LEU A 444 -19.75 -2.58 -26.13
CA LEU A 444 -20.57 -3.77 -25.92
C LEU A 444 -21.04 -3.92 -24.45
N SER A 445 -20.74 -2.96 -23.60
CA SER A 445 -21.14 -2.94 -22.20
C SER A 445 -22.65 -2.88 -22.04
N ALA A 446 -23.16 -3.64 -21.08
CA ALA A 446 -24.57 -3.53 -20.68
C ALA A 446 -24.89 -2.17 -20.02
N GLY A 447 -23.89 -1.41 -19.59
CA GLY A 447 -24.03 -0.07 -19.01
C GLY A 447 -23.91 1.07 -20.02
N TYR A 448 -23.53 0.79 -21.27
CA TYR A 448 -23.33 1.82 -22.30
C TYR A 448 -24.65 2.48 -22.69
N LYS A 449 -24.76 3.81 -22.58
CA LYS A 449 -25.93 4.64 -22.88
C LYS A 449 -27.21 4.21 -22.10
N LYS A 450 -27.06 3.83 -20.83
CA LYS A 450 -28.16 3.31 -20.02
C LYS A 450 -28.50 4.15 -18.79
N ALA A 451 -27.78 5.23 -18.52
CA ALA A 451 -28.09 6.07 -17.38
C ALA A 451 -29.35 6.92 -17.64
N ALA A 452 -30.11 7.15 -16.57
CA ALA A 452 -31.31 7.98 -16.55
C ALA A 452 -31.03 9.27 -15.75
N ILE A 453 -31.89 10.27 -15.91
CA ILE A 453 -31.80 11.52 -15.16
C ILE A 453 -32.62 11.37 -13.87
N PHE A 454 -31.92 11.45 -12.72
CA PHE A 454 -32.52 11.50 -11.39
C PHE A 454 -32.20 12.86 -10.76
N GLY A 455 -33.21 13.72 -10.65
CA GLY A 455 -33.03 15.08 -10.14
C GLY A 455 -32.20 15.96 -11.09
N SER A 456 -31.15 16.61 -10.58
CA SER A 456 -30.23 17.41 -11.40
C SER A 456 -29.30 16.51 -12.20
N PRO A 457 -29.10 16.79 -13.51
CA PRO A 457 -28.16 16.00 -14.32
C PRO A 457 -26.73 16.08 -13.77
N VAL A 458 -26.03 14.95 -13.78
CA VAL A 458 -24.58 14.89 -13.55
C VAL A 458 -23.89 15.21 -14.87
N VAL A 459 -23.26 16.38 -14.95
CA VAL A 459 -22.77 16.94 -16.23
C VAL A 459 -21.54 16.21 -16.73
N ASP A 460 -20.57 15.96 -15.86
CA ASP A 460 -19.30 15.38 -16.21
C ASP A 460 -19.10 14.02 -15.52
N ASP A 461 -18.18 13.21 -16.02
CA ASP A 461 -17.78 11.93 -15.46
C ASP A 461 -16.63 12.07 -14.44
N LEU A 462 -16.10 10.95 -13.96
CA LEU A 462 -14.95 10.89 -13.04
C LEU A 462 -13.70 11.64 -13.55
N LEU A 463 -13.49 11.68 -14.85
CA LEU A 463 -12.34 12.32 -15.46
C LEU A 463 -12.62 13.76 -15.93
N GLY A 464 -13.84 14.26 -15.74
CA GLY A 464 -14.29 15.57 -16.24
C GLY A 464 -14.70 15.55 -17.72
N VAL A 465 -14.99 14.35 -18.26
CA VAL A 465 -15.54 14.20 -19.60
C VAL A 465 -17.03 14.49 -19.53
N THR A 466 -17.51 15.42 -20.36
CA THR A 466 -18.94 15.77 -20.42
C THR A 466 -19.78 14.57 -20.84
N ARG A 467 -20.81 14.25 -20.05
CA ARG A 467 -21.72 13.15 -20.32
C ARG A 467 -22.62 13.48 -21.50
N LYS A 468 -22.89 12.45 -22.29
CA LYS A 468 -23.77 12.53 -23.48
C LYS A 468 -25.23 12.68 -23.10
N SER A 469 -26.08 12.95 -24.08
CA SER A 469 -27.54 13.00 -23.89
C SER A 469 -28.13 11.66 -23.40
N GLN A 470 -27.50 10.55 -23.74
CA GLN A 470 -27.72 9.23 -23.17
C GLN A 470 -26.44 8.80 -22.45
N PRO A 471 -26.30 9.09 -21.15
CA PRO A 471 -25.08 8.81 -20.44
C PRO A 471 -24.86 7.32 -20.16
N ASP A 472 -23.63 6.97 -19.84
CA ASP A 472 -23.27 5.63 -19.42
C ASP A 472 -23.54 5.42 -17.92
N LEU A 473 -23.78 4.17 -17.52
CA LEU A 473 -23.79 3.80 -16.09
C LEU A 473 -22.38 3.83 -15.53
N GLY A 474 -22.29 4.06 -14.21
CA GLY A 474 -21.02 4.11 -13.51
C GLY A 474 -20.30 5.44 -13.64
N CYS A 475 -19.06 5.47 -13.14
CA CYS A 475 -18.30 6.70 -12.96
C CYS A 475 -17.63 7.23 -14.22
N TYR A 476 -17.56 6.46 -15.29
CA TYR A 476 -16.94 6.87 -16.55
C TYR A 476 -17.96 7.06 -17.66
N GLU A 477 -17.70 8.03 -18.51
CA GLU A 477 -18.37 8.19 -19.80
C GLU A 477 -17.43 7.68 -20.89
N LYS A 478 -17.90 6.75 -21.71
CA LYS A 478 -17.10 6.23 -22.80
C LYS A 478 -16.82 7.30 -23.84
N LEU A 479 -15.56 7.52 -24.13
CA LEU A 479 -15.15 8.37 -25.25
C LEU A 479 -15.58 7.75 -26.60
N PRO A 480 -15.81 8.59 -27.62
CA PRO A 480 -16.19 8.15 -28.96
C PRO A 480 -15.22 7.15 -29.56
#